data_fda2248b27e68336146031016d2097cc
#
_entry.id   fda2248b27e68336146031016d2097cc
#
_cell.length_a   1.000
_cell.length_b   1.000
_cell.length_c   1.000
_cell.angle_alpha   90.00
_cell.angle_beta   90.00
_cell.angle_gamma   90.00
#
_symmetry.space_group_name_H-M   'P 1'
#
loop_
_entity.id
_entity.type
_entity.pdbx_description
1 polymer ?
#
loop_
_entity_poly.entity_id
_entity_poly.type
_entity_poly.pdbx_seq_one_letter_code
_entity_poly.pdbx_strand_id
1 'polypeptide(L)'
;RYDSWRGALVSSLRSDLHFQEEDLFVLAETPGPRVGRASREGVRQVIRTLAQRLQDDATLLVVLIGHGTFDGIDAKFNLVGPDLNAAEWRGLLDPLPGQLIFTNTTSASFPFLEHLTGERRIVITATDSPEQRYETQFAAFFVEAFKTEVSDFDKDGRVSIWEAFTRASSGVQRWYKQQGRVSTERPILDDTGDGVGKEAGEPGIDGTVARRVFLDRSVEAGRNLDQRLSGLLDQRRALELEFEVLKAQVGQLARHTYDAEMERLLLKLARVSH
;
A
#
# COMPACT_ATOMS: atom_id res chain seq x y z
N ARG A 1 -8.12 14.10 15.10
CA ARG A 1 -8.38 12.92 14.26
C ARG A 1 -7.13 12.54 13.46
N TYR A 2 -6.63 13.38 12.53
CA TYR A 2 -5.44 13.07 11.73
C TYR A 2 -4.18 12.84 12.57
N ASP A 3 -3.98 13.65 13.61
CA ASP A 3 -2.89 13.47 14.56
C ASP A 3 -2.96 12.13 15.31
N SER A 4 -4.17 11.69 15.65
CA SER A 4 -4.38 10.38 16.26
C SER A 4 -4.01 9.24 15.30
N TRP A 5 -4.44 9.31 14.04
CA TRP A 5 -4.09 8.31 13.02
C TRP A 5 -2.60 8.28 12.70
N ARG A 6 -1.99 9.47 12.54
CA ARG A 6 -0.55 9.58 12.37
C ARG A 6 0.21 8.96 13.55
N GLY A 7 -0.21 9.28 14.79
CA GLY A 7 0.38 8.72 15.99
C GLY A 7 0.24 7.20 16.07
N ALA A 8 -0.93 6.66 15.72
CA ALA A 8 -1.17 5.22 15.66
C ALA A 8 -0.27 4.53 14.62
N LEU A 9 -0.14 5.10 13.41
CA LEU A 9 0.76 4.55 12.38
C LEU A 9 2.21 4.55 12.84
N VAL A 10 2.70 5.67 13.37
CA VAL A 10 4.09 5.77 13.88
C VAL A 10 4.33 4.78 15.01
N SER A 11 3.35 4.60 15.90
CA SER A 11 3.45 3.60 16.97
C SER A 11 3.55 2.19 16.39
N SER A 12 2.69 1.82 15.45
CA SER A 12 2.71 0.50 14.81
C SER A 12 4.00 0.24 14.02
N LEU A 13 4.49 1.25 13.28
CA LEU A 13 5.78 1.14 12.58
C LEU A 13 6.94 0.84 13.55
N ARG A 14 6.93 1.42 14.75
CA ARG A 14 7.97 1.20 15.78
C ARG A 14 7.79 -0.12 16.52
N SER A 15 6.60 -0.35 17.09
CA SER A 15 6.36 -1.47 18.00
C SER A 15 6.16 -2.78 17.27
N ASP A 16 5.39 -2.77 16.19
CA ASP A 16 4.95 -3.98 15.51
C ASP A 16 5.87 -4.33 14.32
N LEU A 17 6.37 -3.30 13.60
CA LEU A 17 7.20 -3.46 12.41
C LEU A 17 8.70 -3.15 12.62
N HIS A 18 9.10 -2.77 13.84
CA HIS A 18 10.49 -2.58 14.29
C HIS A 18 11.30 -1.53 13.50
N PHE A 19 10.63 -0.49 13.00
CA PHE A 19 11.32 0.65 12.39
C PHE A 19 12.14 1.42 13.40
N GLN A 20 13.35 1.79 13.03
CA GLN A 20 14.19 2.66 13.85
C GLN A 20 13.77 4.12 13.71
N GLU A 21 14.05 4.92 14.74
CA GLU A 21 13.67 6.33 14.78
C GLU A 21 14.25 7.15 13.62
N GLU A 22 15.47 6.84 13.19
CA GLU A 22 16.16 7.50 12.09
C GLU A 22 15.54 7.20 10.71
N ASP A 23 14.71 6.16 10.61
CA ASP A 23 14.03 5.77 9.37
C ASP A 23 12.62 6.37 9.27
N LEU A 24 12.17 7.06 10.33
CA LEU A 24 10.84 7.65 10.41
C LEU A 24 10.90 9.17 10.24
N PHE A 25 10.38 9.67 9.14
CA PHE A 25 10.22 11.09 8.85
C PHE A 25 8.76 11.49 8.99
N VAL A 26 8.46 12.24 10.04
CA VAL A 26 7.09 12.64 10.37
C VAL A 26 6.92 14.13 10.15
N LEU A 27 5.91 14.51 9.36
CA LEU A 27 5.52 15.90 9.14
C LEU A 27 4.08 16.11 9.63
N ALA A 28 3.83 17.26 10.25
CA ALA A 28 2.50 17.64 10.72
C ALA A 28 2.25 19.14 10.58
N GLU A 29 0.99 19.55 10.67
CA GLU A 29 0.60 20.96 10.69
C GLU A 29 1.29 21.70 11.85
N THR A 30 1.27 21.10 13.04
CA THR A 30 1.99 21.61 14.21
C THR A 30 3.26 20.80 14.42
N PRO A 31 4.45 21.42 14.25
CA PRO A 31 5.72 20.77 14.51
C PRO A 31 5.90 20.42 16.00
N GLY A 32 6.75 19.42 16.27
CA GLY A 32 7.06 18.98 17.62
C GLY A 32 8.41 18.27 17.68
N PRO A 33 8.75 17.66 18.80
CA PRO A 33 9.93 16.82 18.88
C PRO A 33 9.90 15.73 17.82
N ARG A 34 10.89 15.70 16.91
CA ARG A 34 10.99 14.75 15.78
C ARG A 34 9.82 14.81 14.78
N VAL A 35 9.01 15.85 14.85
CA VAL A 35 7.89 16.10 13.90
C VAL A 35 8.17 17.42 13.20
N GLY A 36 8.48 17.36 11.93
CA GLY A 36 8.69 18.54 11.09
C GLY A 36 7.35 19.18 10.68
N ARG A 37 7.44 20.35 10.04
CA ARG A 37 6.25 21.04 9.51
C ARG A 37 5.80 20.43 8.20
N ALA A 38 4.52 20.07 8.09
CA ALA A 38 3.91 19.59 6.86
C ALA A 38 3.70 20.76 5.89
N SER A 39 4.78 21.23 5.30
CA SER A 39 4.81 22.28 4.29
C SER A 39 5.57 21.79 3.06
N ARG A 40 5.38 22.47 1.92
CA ARG A 40 6.12 22.18 0.68
C ARG A 40 7.65 22.11 0.93
N GLU A 41 8.20 23.02 1.70
CA GLU A 41 9.63 23.00 2.04
C GLU A 41 10.00 21.85 2.99
N GLY A 42 9.14 21.53 3.97
CA GLY A 42 9.35 20.38 4.85
C GLY A 42 9.40 19.07 4.08
N VAL A 43 8.47 18.87 3.12
CA VAL A 43 8.47 17.71 2.21
C VAL A 43 9.76 17.66 1.39
N ARG A 44 10.14 18.77 0.75
CA ARG A 44 11.38 18.83 -0.04
C ARG A 44 12.63 18.53 0.78
N GLN A 45 12.68 18.99 2.04
CA GLN A 45 13.79 18.71 2.93
C GLN A 45 13.89 17.21 3.25
N VAL A 46 12.78 16.55 3.55
CA VAL A 46 12.75 15.09 3.78
C VAL A 46 13.19 14.34 2.52
N ILE A 47 12.66 14.70 1.34
CA ILE A 47 13.04 14.07 0.07
C ILE A 47 14.55 14.23 -0.21
N ARG A 48 15.14 15.41 0.03
CA ARG A 48 16.60 15.61 -0.11
C ARG A 48 17.41 14.71 0.83
N THR A 49 16.94 14.52 2.06
CA THR A 49 17.59 13.62 3.02
C THR A 49 17.47 12.16 2.56
N LEU A 50 16.29 11.74 2.08
CA LEU A 50 16.07 10.39 1.55
C LEU A 50 16.92 10.11 0.31
N ALA A 51 17.06 11.07 -0.60
CA ALA A 51 17.89 10.93 -1.79
C ALA A 51 19.38 10.67 -1.49
N GLN A 52 19.86 11.08 -0.31
CA GLN A 52 21.23 10.82 0.14
C GLN A 52 21.40 9.49 0.89
N ARG A 53 20.30 8.88 1.34
CA ARG A 53 20.31 7.69 2.22
C ARG A 53 19.82 6.42 1.54
N LEU A 54 18.85 6.53 0.63
CA LEU A 54 18.24 5.38 -0.01
C LEU A 54 19.20 4.72 -1.00
N GLN A 55 19.15 3.40 -1.05
CA GLN A 55 19.86 2.56 -1.99
C GLN A 55 18.85 1.87 -2.92
N ASP A 56 19.34 1.21 -3.98
CA ASP A 56 18.51 0.57 -5.00
C ASP A 56 17.62 -0.58 -4.47
N ASP A 57 17.99 -1.20 -3.37
CA ASP A 57 17.25 -2.27 -2.69
C ASP A 57 16.33 -1.75 -1.58
N ALA A 58 16.33 -0.45 -1.31
CA ALA A 58 15.50 0.14 -0.26
C ALA A 58 14.02 0.14 -0.63
N THR A 59 13.17 0.07 0.39
CA THR A 59 11.72 0.29 0.27
C THR A 59 11.34 1.56 1.00
N LEU A 60 10.74 2.51 0.29
CA LEU A 60 10.21 3.76 0.84
C LEU A 60 8.69 3.68 0.95
N LEU A 61 8.16 3.83 2.17
CA LEU A 61 6.73 4.04 2.40
C LEU A 61 6.44 5.53 2.58
N VAL A 62 5.55 6.07 1.76
CA VAL A 62 4.99 7.41 1.90
C VAL A 62 3.50 7.30 2.21
N VAL A 63 3.03 7.89 3.30
CA VAL A 63 1.60 7.89 3.68
C VAL A 63 1.12 9.31 3.87
N LEU A 64 0.13 9.71 3.08
CA LEU A 64 -0.54 11.00 3.19
C LEU A 64 -1.82 10.84 4.03
N ILE A 65 -1.85 11.46 5.20
CA ILE A 65 -2.99 11.47 6.12
C ILE A 65 -3.41 12.93 6.33
N GLY A 66 -4.59 13.31 5.85
CA GLY A 66 -5.06 14.69 5.92
C GLY A 66 -6.22 14.97 4.99
N HIS A 67 -6.22 16.14 4.39
CA HIS A 67 -7.20 16.54 3.39
C HIS A 67 -6.60 16.53 1.99
N GLY A 68 -7.39 16.09 1.03
CA GLY A 68 -7.14 16.24 -0.39
C GLY A 68 -8.20 17.15 -1.03
N THR A 69 -7.81 17.88 -2.05
CA THR A 69 -8.70 18.75 -2.82
C THR A 69 -8.53 18.51 -4.31
N PHE A 70 -9.59 18.72 -5.08
CA PHE A 70 -9.57 18.70 -6.54
C PHE A 70 -10.27 19.95 -7.06
N ASP A 71 -9.58 20.73 -7.87
CA ASP A 71 -10.09 22.00 -8.40
C ASP A 71 -10.72 21.88 -9.81
N GLY A 72 -10.83 20.67 -10.32
CA GLY A 72 -11.33 20.35 -11.66
C GLY A 72 -10.19 20.07 -12.67
N ILE A 73 -8.94 20.33 -12.30
CA ILE A 73 -7.75 20.10 -13.10
C ILE A 73 -6.74 19.29 -12.29
N ASP A 74 -6.36 19.78 -11.11
CA ASP A 74 -5.34 19.20 -10.25
C ASP A 74 -5.91 18.64 -8.95
N ALA A 75 -5.49 17.43 -8.59
CA ALA A 75 -5.65 16.90 -7.24
C ALA A 75 -4.44 17.30 -6.39
N LYS A 76 -4.70 17.78 -5.19
CA LYS A 76 -3.68 18.30 -4.26
C LYS A 76 -3.81 17.64 -2.89
N PHE A 77 -2.66 17.40 -2.26
CA PHE A 77 -2.59 17.14 -0.84
C PHE A 77 -2.36 18.46 -0.10
N ASN A 78 -3.23 18.75 0.87
CA ASN A 78 -3.24 20.02 1.55
C ASN A 78 -2.11 20.10 2.59
N LEU A 79 -1.30 21.14 2.48
CA LEU A 79 -0.14 21.42 3.32
C LEU A 79 -0.30 22.76 4.07
N VAL A 80 0.59 23.01 5.00
CA VAL A 80 0.70 24.35 5.58
C VAL A 80 1.38 25.28 4.58
N GLY A 81 0.61 26.23 4.03
CA GLY A 81 1.01 27.08 2.92
C GLY A 81 0.62 26.51 1.56
N PRO A 82 1.46 26.64 0.53
CA PRO A 82 1.13 26.09 -0.79
C PRO A 82 1.08 24.56 -0.79
N ASP A 83 0.03 24.00 -1.38
CA ASP A 83 -0.18 22.57 -1.52
C ASP A 83 0.74 21.95 -2.60
N LEU A 84 0.87 20.62 -2.57
CA LEU A 84 1.53 19.85 -3.62
C LEU A 84 0.48 19.04 -4.41
N ASN A 85 0.45 19.22 -5.73
CA ASN A 85 -0.37 18.40 -6.60
C ASN A 85 0.29 17.05 -6.94
N ALA A 86 -0.46 16.15 -7.56
CA ALA A 86 0.00 14.81 -7.89
C ALA A 86 1.25 14.81 -8.79
N ALA A 87 1.32 15.71 -9.78
CA ALA A 87 2.48 15.83 -10.66
C ALA A 87 3.74 16.34 -9.93
N GLU A 88 3.58 17.26 -8.99
CA GLU A 88 4.67 17.74 -8.14
C GLU A 88 5.20 16.64 -7.21
N TRP A 89 4.31 15.81 -6.62
CA TRP A 89 4.71 14.63 -5.86
C TRP A 89 5.50 13.65 -6.72
N ARG A 90 5.04 13.38 -7.95
CA ARG A 90 5.80 12.57 -8.91
C ARG A 90 7.21 13.12 -9.11
N GLY A 91 7.33 14.41 -9.45
CA GLY A 91 8.64 15.04 -9.70
C GLY A 91 9.60 14.98 -8.50
N LEU A 92 9.07 14.95 -7.27
CA LEU A 92 9.87 14.80 -6.06
C LEU A 92 10.31 13.34 -5.82
N LEU A 93 9.48 12.36 -6.16
CA LEU A 93 9.70 10.95 -5.83
C LEU A 93 10.40 10.18 -6.95
N ASP A 94 10.25 10.58 -8.23
CA ASP A 94 10.87 9.91 -9.39
C ASP A 94 12.40 9.75 -9.29
N PRO A 95 13.16 10.73 -8.75
CA PRO A 95 14.60 10.59 -8.65
C PRO A 95 15.08 9.65 -7.55
N LEU A 96 14.18 9.18 -6.67
CA LEU A 96 14.58 8.32 -5.54
C LEU A 96 14.78 6.87 -6.01
N PRO A 97 15.85 6.20 -5.57
CA PRO A 97 16.08 4.80 -5.88
C PRO A 97 15.17 3.90 -5.03
N GLY A 98 15.14 2.62 -5.36
CA GLY A 98 14.44 1.61 -4.58
C GLY A 98 12.98 1.41 -5.00
N GLN A 99 12.22 0.74 -4.15
CA GLN A 99 10.80 0.52 -4.32
C GLN A 99 10.01 1.59 -3.58
N LEU A 100 9.01 2.16 -4.23
CA LEU A 100 8.09 3.12 -3.62
C LEU A 100 6.75 2.44 -3.30
N ILE A 101 6.28 2.59 -2.06
CA ILE A 101 4.91 2.35 -1.65
C ILE A 101 4.32 3.72 -1.33
N PHE A 102 3.38 4.18 -2.13
CA PHE A 102 2.73 5.46 -1.94
C PHE A 102 1.25 5.26 -1.59
N THR A 103 0.84 5.72 -0.43
CA THR A 103 -0.54 5.60 0.05
C THR A 103 -1.13 6.98 0.29
N ASN A 104 -2.09 7.37 -0.53
CA ASN A 104 -2.86 8.59 -0.32
C ASN A 104 -4.23 8.25 0.27
N THR A 105 -4.39 8.53 1.56
CA THR A 105 -5.63 8.19 2.29
C THR A 105 -6.69 9.29 2.24
N THR A 106 -6.50 10.34 1.42
CA THR A 106 -7.38 11.51 1.41
C THR A 106 -8.49 11.40 0.37
N SER A 107 -9.45 12.33 0.44
CA SER A 107 -10.42 12.55 -0.66
C SER A 107 -9.71 12.97 -1.95
N ALA A 108 -10.37 12.79 -3.10
CA ALA A 108 -9.84 13.14 -4.41
C ALA A 108 -8.42 12.58 -4.68
N SER A 109 -8.11 11.41 -4.12
CA SER A 109 -6.76 10.82 -4.21
C SER A 109 -6.47 10.09 -5.51
N PHE A 110 -7.49 9.73 -6.30
CA PHE A 110 -7.35 8.96 -7.54
C PHE A 110 -6.29 9.53 -8.51
N PRO A 111 -6.21 10.84 -8.81
CA PRO A 111 -5.20 11.35 -9.74
C PRO A 111 -3.75 11.13 -9.29
N PHE A 112 -3.53 10.88 -7.99
CA PHE A 112 -2.20 10.49 -7.51
C PHE A 112 -1.80 9.10 -8.01
N LEU A 113 -2.76 8.18 -8.18
CA LEU A 113 -2.48 6.87 -8.77
C LEU A 113 -2.05 7.05 -10.23
N GLU A 114 -2.81 7.78 -11.05
CA GLU A 114 -2.47 8.03 -12.46
C GLU A 114 -1.10 8.68 -12.64
N HIS A 115 -0.74 9.62 -11.75
CA HIS A 115 0.53 10.32 -11.83
C HIS A 115 1.71 9.51 -11.27
N LEU A 116 1.51 8.73 -10.23
CA LEU A 116 2.60 8.07 -9.49
C LEU A 116 2.83 6.62 -9.90
N THR A 117 1.95 6.05 -10.73
CA THR A 117 2.13 4.72 -11.29
C THR A 117 3.46 4.56 -12.04
N GLY A 118 4.02 3.36 -12.06
CA GLY A 118 5.29 3.07 -12.75
C GLY A 118 5.99 1.82 -12.21
N GLU A 119 7.14 1.52 -12.79
CA GLU A 119 7.96 0.40 -12.36
C GLU A 119 8.41 0.54 -10.91
N ARG A 120 8.46 -0.58 -10.17
CA ARG A 120 8.86 -0.62 -8.75
C ARG A 120 8.01 0.28 -7.84
N ARG A 121 6.73 0.44 -8.17
CA ARG A 121 5.79 1.25 -7.40
C ARG A 121 4.56 0.46 -7.03
N ILE A 122 4.10 0.67 -5.81
CA ILE A 122 2.79 0.28 -5.31
C ILE A 122 2.09 1.57 -4.94
N VAL A 123 1.03 1.90 -5.65
CA VAL A 123 0.26 3.12 -5.42
C VAL A 123 -1.11 2.75 -4.89
N ILE A 124 -1.46 3.28 -3.72
CA ILE A 124 -2.74 3.05 -3.05
C ILE A 124 -3.45 4.40 -2.89
N THR A 125 -4.70 4.46 -3.30
CA THR A 125 -5.56 5.64 -3.10
C THR A 125 -6.85 5.25 -2.41
N ALA A 126 -7.39 6.16 -1.58
CA ALA A 126 -8.65 5.94 -0.87
C ALA A 126 -9.88 6.09 -1.79
N THR A 127 -9.71 6.69 -2.96
CA THR A 127 -10.78 6.97 -3.91
C THR A 127 -10.39 6.52 -5.31
N ASP A 128 -11.38 6.10 -6.11
CA ASP A 128 -11.26 5.68 -7.50
C ASP A 128 -11.70 6.78 -8.49
N SER A 129 -12.00 7.97 -7.99
CA SER A 129 -12.43 9.13 -8.79
C SER A 129 -12.00 10.44 -8.12
N PRO A 130 -11.60 11.47 -8.89
CA PRO A 130 -11.26 12.79 -8.37
C PRO A 130 -12.49 13.54 -7.82
N GLU A 131 -13.71 13.17 -8.23
CA GLU A 131 -14.96 13.75 -7.75
C GLU A 131 -15.35 13.29 -6.34
N GLN A 132 -14.72 12.26 -5.80
CA GLN A 132 -14.94 11.78 -4.43
C GLN A 132 -14.31 12.75 -3.42
N ARG A 133 -15.06 13.79 -3.08
CA ARG A 133 -14.59 14.92 -2.24
C ARG A 133 -14.97 14.78 -0.77
N TYR A 134 -15.69 13.72 -0.42
CA TYR A 134 -16.07 13.47 0.97
C TYR A 134 -14.89 12.98 1.78
N GLU A 135 -14.91 13.30 3.06
CA GLU A 135 -13.89 12.87 3.99
C GLU A 135 -13.82 11.34 4.08
N THR A 136 -12.64 10.78 3.94
CA THR A 136 -12.39 9.35 3.89
C THR A 136 -12.22 8.73 5.29
N GLN A 137 -12.53 7.45 5.40
CA GLN A 137 -12.28 6.61 6.58
C GLN A 137 -11.07 5.70 6.38
N PHE A 138 -10.54 5.60 5.16
CA PHE A 138 -9.48 4.64 4.80
C PHE A 138 -8.26 4.77 5.71
N ALA A 139 -7.84 5.98 6.07
CA ALA A 139 -6.73 6.20 7.00
C ALA A 139 -6.91 5.47 8.32
N ALA A 140 -8.12 5.51 8.91
CA ALA A 140 -8.39 4.87 10.20
C ALA A 140 -8.14 3.35 10.14
N PHE A 141 -8.52 2.71 9.03
CA PHE A 141 -8.37 1.27 8.86
C PHE A 141 -6.99 0.89 8.36
N PHE A 142 -6.35 1.73 7.55
CA PHE A 142 -5.01 1.46 7.04
C PHE A 142 -3.95 1.48 8.15
N VAL A 143 -4.04 2.41 9.09
CA VAL A 143 -3.09 2.47 10.22
C VAL A 143 -3.22 1.29 11.18
N GLU A 144 -4.38 0.65 11.24
CA GLU A 144 -4.63 -0.55 12.04
C GLU A 144 -4.33 -1.86 11.29
N ALA A 145 -4.11 -1.78 9.96
CA ALA A 145 -3.99 -2.95 9.11
C ALA A 145 -2.64 -3.68 9.22
N PHE A 146 -1.64 -3.09 9.88
CA PHE A 146 -0.33 -3.72 10.04
C PHE A 146 -0.21 -4.63 11.26
N LYS A 147 -1.31 -4.87 11.99
CA LYS A 147 -1.34 -5.81 13.12
C LYS A 147 -1.50 -7.23 12.59
N THR A 148 -0.48 -8.07 12.80
CA THR A 148 -0.39 -9.45 12.29
C THR A 148 -1.61 -10.30 12.70
N GLU A 149 -2.07 -10.21 13.92
CA GLU A 149 -3.17 -11.03 14.47
C GLU A 149 -4.49 -10.92 13.69
N VAL A 150 -4.69 -9.81 12.96
CA VAL A 150 -5.96 -9.53 12.26
C VAL A 150 -5.83 -9.36 10.76
N SER A 151 -4.63 -9.27 10.25
CA SER A 151 -4.35 -8.93 8.84
C SER A 151 -3.57 -10.02 8.09
N ASP A 152 -2.88 -10.89 8.77
CA ASP A 152 -2.20 -12.06 8.19
C ASP A 152 -3.25 -13.10 7.75
N PHE A 153 -3.72 -12.98 6.50
CA PHE A 153 -4.77 -13.85 5.97
C PHE A 153 -4.24 -15.20 5.51
N ASP A 154 -3.00 -15.25 5.07
CA ASP A 154 -2.37 -16.47 4.59
C ASP A 154 -1.58 -17.23 5.67
N LYS A 155 -1.51 -16.64 6.89
CA LYS A 155 -0.89 -17.19 8.09
C LYS A 155 0.61 -17.48 7.92
N ASP A 156 1.31 -16.64 7.17
CA ASP A 156 2.75 -16.72 7.00
C ASP A 156 3.52 -16.02 8.14
N GLY A 157 2.81 -15.43 9.10
CA GLY A 157 3.36 -14.71 10.25
C GLY A 157 3.73 -13.25 9.96
N ARG A 158 3.40 -12.72 8.79
CA ARG A 158 3.70 -11.38 8.35
C ARG A 158 2.48 -10.70 7.76
N VAL A 159 2.54 -9.40 7.55
CA VAL A 159 1.50 -8.65 6.83
C VAL A 159 2.12 -8.01 5.59
N SER A 160 1.71 -8.49 4.44
CA SER A 160 2.05 -7.89 3.15
C SER A 160 1.29 -6.58 2.93
N ILE A 161 1.78 -5.75 2.00
CA ILE A 161 1.06 -4.53 1.60
C ILE A 161 -0.33 -4.85 1.04
N TRP A 162 -0.48 -5.96 0.32
CA TRP A 162 -1.79 -6.41 -0.17
C TRP A 162 -2.76 -6.75 0.95
N GLU A 163 -2.32 -7.45 1.98
CA GLU A 163 -3.15 -7.80 3.13
C GLU A 163 -3.55 -6.56 3.93
N ALA A 164 -2.60 -5.63 4.15
CA ALA A 164 -2.90 -4.35 4.78
C ALA A 164 -3.95 -3.56 3.97
N PHE A 165 -3.80 -3.48 2.65
CA PHE A 165 -4.77 -2.85 1.76
C PHE A 165 -6.14 -3.53 1.81
N THR A 166 -6.18 -4.87 1.71
CA THR A 166 -7.41 -5.66 1.74
C THR A 166 -8.14 -5.52 3.08
N ARG A 167 -7.39 -5.54 4.19
CA ARG A 167 -7.93 -5.32 5.53
C ARG A 167 -8.54 -3.93 5.69
N ALA A 168 -7.82 -2.90 5.25
CA ALA A 168 -8.29 -1.52 5.28
C ALA A 168 -9.55 -1.32 4.44
N SER A 169 -9.55 -1.80 3.20
CA SER A 169 -10.69 -1.72 2.27
C SER A 169 -11.94 -2.41 2.83
N SER A 170 -11.78 -3.61 3.40
CA SER A 170 -12.87 -4.32 4.09
C SER A 170 -13.36 -3.57 5.33
N GLY A 171 -12.48 -2.85 6.01
CA GLY A 171 -12.81 -1.99 7.14
C GLY A 171 -13.72 -0.84 6.72
N VAL A 172 -13.37 -0.16 5.64
CA VAL A 172 -14.17 0.92 5.03
C VAL A 172 -15.57 0.42 4.68
N GLN A 173 -15.67 -0.67 3.93
CA GLN A 173 -16.96 -1.25 3.52
C GLN A 173 -17.84 -1.59 4.73
N ARG A 174 -17.27 -2.22 5.77
CA ARG A 174 -18.01 -2.52 7.01
C ARG A 174 -18.48 -1.27 7.72
N TRP A 175 -17.67 -0.23 7.78
CA TRP A 175 -18.02 1.02 8.42
C TRP A 175 -19.23 1.67 7.74
N TYR A 176 -19.22 1.82 6.41
CA TYR A 176 -20.35 2.37 5.66
C TYR A 176 -21.62 1.53 5.84
N LYS A 177 -21.50 0.20 5.78
CA LYS A 177 -22.61 -0.73 6.02
C LYS A 177 -23.22 -0.56 7.42
N GLN A 178 -22.39 -0.41 8.46
CA GLN A 178 -22.85 -0.16 9.83
C GLN A 178 -23.57 1.17 10.00
N GLN A 179 -23.20 2.18 9.19
CA GLN A 179 -23.89 3.48 9.16
C GLN A 179 -25.17 3.46 8.28
N GLY A 180 -25.52 2.34 7.67
CA GLY A 180 -26.63 2.26 6.73
C GLY A 180 -26.44 3.10 5.47
N ARG A 181 -25.18 3.36 5.06
CA ARG A 181 -24.81 4.19 3.92
C ARG A 181 -24.17 3.38 2.82
N VAL A 182 -24.36 3.85 1.58
CA VAL A 182 -23.55 3.39 0.44
C VAL A 182 -22.14 3.99 0.58
N SER A 183 -21.11 3.18 0.35
CA SER A 183 -19.73 3.69 0.39
C SER A 183 -19.53 4.73 -0.70
N THR A 184 -19.03 5.90 -0.30
CA THR A 184 -18.59 6.98 -1.21
C THR A 184 -17.07 6.95 -1.39
N GLU A 185 -16.39 6.01 -0.76
CA GLU A 185 -14.95 5.83 -0.90
C GLU A 185 -14.68 4.40 -1.36
N ARG A 186 -13.83 4.27 -2.38
CA ARG A 186 -13.47 3.02 -3.04
C ARG A 186 -11.96 2.97 -3.14
N PRO A 187 -11.30 2.35 -2.14
CA PRO A 187 -9.85 2.23 -2.18
C PRO A 187 -9.40 1.31 -3.32
N ILE A 188 -8.39 1.75 -4.05
CA ILE A 188 -7.78 1.00 -5.15
C ILE A 188 -6.26 0.95 -5.01
N LEU A 189 -5.68 -0.07 -5.62
CA LEU A 189 -4.23 -0.33 -5.66
C LEU A 189 -3.80 -0.62 -7.08
N ASP A 190 -2.70 0.01 -7.51
CA ASP A 190 -1.93 -0.31 -8.72
C ASP A 190 -0.50 -0.69 -8.30
N ASP A 191 -0.05 -1.87 -8.70
CA ASP A 191 1.33 -2.35 -8.54
C ASP A 191 1.89 -2.95 -9.83
N THR A 192 1.16 -2.83 -10.93
CA THR A 192 1.56 -3.24 -12.28
C THR A 192 2.17 -2.11 -13.08
N GLY A 193 1.90 -0.87 -12.70
CA GLY A 193 2.39 0.33 -13.35
C GLY A 193 1.59 0.74 -14.59
N ASP A 194 0.37 0.19 -14.76
CA ASP A 194 -0.49 0.49 -15.90
C ASP A 194 -1.44 1.67 -15.67
N GLY A 195 -1.49 2.20 -14.45
CA GLY A 195 -2.36 3.32 -14.07
C GLY A 195 -3.83 2.94 -13.85
N VAL A 196 -4.13 1.64 -13.82
CA VAL A 196 -5.49 1.10 -13.63
C VAL A 196 -5.54 0.36 -12.31
N GLY A 197 -5.83 1.07 -11.23
CA GLY A 197 -5.94 0.45 -9.90
C GLY A 197 -7.16 -0.44 -9.74
N LYS A 198 -7.07 -1.43 -8.84
CA LYS A 198 -8.13 -2.40 -8.53
C LYS A 198 -8.54 -2.33 -7.07
N GLU A 199 -9.84 -2.56 -6.81
CA GLU A 199 -10.35 -2.83 -5.47
C GLU A 199 -9.88 -4.22 -4.98
N ALA A 200 -9.78 -4.40 -3.68
CA ALA A 200 -9.29 -5.63 -3.06
C ALA A 200 -10.07 -6.91 -3.44
N GLY A 201 -11.32 -6.79 -3.87
CA GLY A 201 -12.18 -7.92 -4.27
C GLY A 201 -12.30 -8.13 -5.78
N GLU A 202 -11.70 -7.28 -6.59
CA GLU A 202 -11.81 -7.36 -8.05
C GLU A 202 -10.76 -8.32 -8.64
N PRO A 203 -11.15 -9.08 -9.69
CA PRO A 203 -10.19 -9.91 -10.41
C PRO A 203 -9.20 -9.04 -11.20
N GLY A 204 -7.95 -9.47 -11.26
CA GLY A 204 -6.89 -8.77 -11.99
C GLY A 204 -5.51 -9.18 -11.55
N ILE A 205 -4.49 -8.58 -12.15
CA ILE A 205 -3.08 -8.84 -11.83
C ILE A 205 -2.53 -7.91 -10.75
N ASP A 206 -3.21 -6.80 -10.45
CA ASP A 206 -2.84 -5.94 -9.34
C ASP A 206 -2.93 -6.68 -8.00
N GLY A 207 -2.01 -6.34 -7.12
CA GLY A 207 -1.78 -7.02 -5.85
C GLY A 207 -0.70 -8.11 -5.92
N THR A 208 -0.18 -8.43 -7.11
CA THR A 208 0.83 -9.49 -7.27
C THR A 208 2.19 -9.08 -6.69
N VAL A 209 2.59 -7.83 -6.86
CA VAL A 209 3.80 -7.27 -6.24
C VAL A 209 3.54 -6.99 -4.77
N ALA A 210 2.41 -6.37 -4.44
CA ALA A 210 2.04 -5.98 -3.08
C ALA A 210 1.94 -7.18 -2.12
N ARG A 211 1.61 -8.38 -2.59
CA ARG A 211 1.63 -9.65 -1.81
C ARG A 211 3.03 -10.09 -1.38
N ARG A 212 4.08 -9.60 -2.03
CA ARG A 212 5.48 -9.96 -1.78
C ARG A 212 6.26 -8.88 -1.05
N VAL A 213 5.65 -7.74 -0.82
CA VAL A 213 6.26 -6.60 -0.17
C VAL A 213 5.77 -6.50 1.26
N PHE A 214 6.71 -6.53 2.19
CA PHE A 214 6.49 -6.51 3.63
C PHE A 214 7.27 -5.34 4.23
N LEU A 215 6.69 -4.69 5.23
CA LEU A 215 7.37 -3.62 5.98
C LEU A 215 8.09 -4.13 7.22
N ASP A 216 7.80 -5.36 7.65
CA ASP A 216 8.37 -5.94 8.84
C ASP A 216 9.88 -6.17 8.69
N ARG A 217 10.66 -5.57 9.59
CA ARG A 217 12.13 -5.68 9.66
C ARG A 217 12.62 -6.78 10.60
N SER A 218 11.74 -7.39 11.38
CA SER A 218 12.12 -8.43 12.36
C SER A 218 12.73 -9.66 11.70
N VAL A 219 12.33 -9.97 10.48
CA VAL A 219 12.80 -11.12 9.71
C VAL A 219 14.25 -10.95 9.22
N GLU A 220 14.76 -9.73 9.07
CA GLU A 220 16.16 -9.51 8.75
C GLU A 220 17.08 -9.87 9.92
N ALA A 221 16.63 -9.66 11.17
CA ALA A 221 17.35 -10.07 12.36
C ALA A 221 17.25 -11.59 12.64
N GLY A 222 16.20 -12.25 12.12
CA GLY A 222 15.91 -13.68 12.29
C GLY A 222 16.36 -14.59 11.14
N ARG A 223 17.22 -14.11 10.24
CA ARG A 223 17.72 -14.85 9.03
C ARG A 223 18.34 -16.22 9.30
N ASN A 224 18.34 -16.70 10.53
CA ASN A 224 18.76 -18.06 10.91
C ASN A 224 17.60 -19.02 11.19
N LEU A 225 16.35 -18.60 11.06
CA LEU A 225 15.22 -19.51 11.15
C LEU A 225 14.93 -20.13 9.78
N ASP A 226 15.56 -21.27 9.58
CA ASP A 226 15.21 -22.28 8.59
C ASP A 226 15.07 -21.79 7.14
N GLN A 227 16.19 -21.70 6.43
CA GLN A 227 16.25 -21.49 4.96
C GLN A 227 15.26 -22.39 4.20
N ARG A 228 14.90 -23.54 4.78
CA ARG A 228 13.94 -24.48 4.21
C ARG A 228 12.51 -23.95 4.31
N LEU A 229 12.13 -23.37 5.45
CA LEU A 229 10.81 -22.76 5.64
C LEU A 229 10.65 -21.52 4.76
N SER A 230 11.67 -20.67 4.70
CA SER A 230 11.69 -19.51 3.79
C SER A 230 11.54 -19.94 2.33
N GLY A 231 12.26 -20.98 1.90
CA GLY A 231 12.15 -21.51 0.54
C GLY A 231 10.77 -22.10 0.22
N LEU A 232 10.11 -22.74 1.19
CA LEU A 232 8.74 -23.23 1.03
C LEU A 232 7.71 -22.11 0.94
N LEU A 233 7.86 -21.07 1.76
CA LEU A 233 7.00 -19.89 1.71
C LEU A 233 7.14 -19.14 0.38
N ASP A 234 8.37 -18.98 -0.11
CA ASP A 234 8.61 -18.35 -1.43
C ASP A 234 8.03 -19.19 -2.57
N GLN A 235 8.14 -20.50 -2.49
CA GLN A 235 7.57 -21.41 -3.47
C GLN A 235 6.04 -21.38 -3.45
N ARG A 236 5.43 -21.33 -2.27
CA ARG A 236 3.98 -21.17 -2.09
C ARG A 236 3.50 -19.87 -2.73
N ARG A 237 4.16 -18.74 -2.43
CA ARG A 237 3.83 -17.41 -3.00
C ARG A 237 3.95 -17.38 -4.52
N ALA A 238 4.98 -18.02 -5.08
CA ALA A 238 5.12 -18.11 -6.52
C ALA A 238 3.94 -18.87 -7.18
N LEU A 239 3.49 -19.96 -6.54
CA LEU A 239 2.35 -20.74 -7.02
C LEU A 239 1.01 -20.00 -6.87
N GLU A 240 0.83 -19.23 -5.79
CA GLU A 240 -0.34 -18.37 -5.59
C GLU A 240 -0.41 -17.27 -6.67
N LEU A 241 0.73 -16.71 -7.07
CA LEU A 241 0.79 -15.78 -8.19
C LEU A 241 0.38 -16.42 -9.52
N GLU A 242 0.97 -17.59 -9.84
CA GLU A 242 0.58 -18.34 -11.06
C GLU A 242 -0.92 -18.63 -11.07
N PHE A 243 -1.50 -18.92 -9.90
CA PHE A 243 -2.92 -19.16 -9.73
C PHE A 243 -3.77 -17.91 -10.01
N GLU A 244 -3.38 -16.72 -9.49
CA GLU A 244 -4.10 -15.47 -9.76
C GLU A 244 -3.98 -15.04 -11.23
N VAL A 245 -2.80 -15.20 -11.83
CA VAL A 245 -2.61 -14.95 -13.27
C VAL A 245 -3.50 -15.86 -14.11
N LEU A 246 -3.59 -17.16 -13.76
CA LEU A 246 -4.48 -18.09 -14.47
C LEU A 246 -5.95 -17.70 -14.29
N LYS A 247 -6.38 -17.28 -13.09
CA LYS A 247 -7.75 -16.79 -12.86
C LYS A 247 -8.09 -15.57 -13.72
N ALA A 248 -7.15 -14.64 -13.89
CA ALA A 248 -7.33 -13.49 -14.76
C ALA A 248 -7.48 -13.86 -16.25
N GLN A 249 -6.99 -15.04 -16.65
CA GLN A 249 -7.11 -15.57 -18.01
C GLN A 249 -8.39 -16.38 -18.26
N VAL A 250 -9.32 -16.39 -17.31
CA VAL A 250 -10.64 -17.03 -17.49
C VAL A 250 -11.34 -16.47 -18.73
N GLY A 251 -11.70 -17.34 -19.68
CA GLY A 251 -12.30 -16.93 -20.95
C GLY A 251 -11.32 -16.61 -22.08
N GLN A 252 -10.02 -16.51 -21.82
CA GLN A 252 -8.98 -16.35 -22.85
C GLN A 252 -8.38 -17.70 -23.28
N LEU A 253 -8.40 -18.69 -22.37
CA LEU A 253 -7.93 -20.05 -22.63
C LEU A 253 -9.10 -20.98 -22.97
N ALA A 254 -8.81 -22.02 -23.75
CA ALA A 254 -9.76 -23.10 -23.93
C ALA A 254 -10.06 -23.76 -22.57
N ARG A 255 -11.35 -24.07 -22.32
CA ARG A 255 -11.81 -24.53 -21.00
C ARG A 255 -11.02 -25.72 -20.45
N HIS A 256 -10.74 -26.71 -21.30
CA HIS A 256 -9.97 -27.88 -20.90
C HIS A 256 -8.53 -27.56 -20.50
N THR A 257 -7.91 -26.58 -21.17
CA THR A 257 -6.56 -26.12 -20.84
C THR A 257 -6.56 -25.35 -19.50
N TYR A 258 -7.55 -24.48 -19.30
CA TYR A 258 -7.74 -23.77 -18.05
C TYR A 258 -7.95 -24.72 -16.86
N ASP A 259 -8.86 -25.69 -17.01
CA ASP A 259 -9.17 -26.67 -15.96
C ASP A 259 -7.94 -27.53 -15.60
N ALA A 260 -7.15 -27.96 -16.60
CA ALA A 260 -5.94 -28.74 -16.38
C ALA A 260 -4.83 -27.94 -15.66
N GLU A 261 -4.61 -26.68 -16.06
CA GLU A 261 -3.63 -25.81 -15.38
C GLU A 261 -4.08 -25.44 -13.97
N MET A 262 -5.36 -25.21 -13.75
CA MET A 262 -5.95 -24.96 -12.44
C MET A 262 -5.72 -26.15 -11.49
N GLU A 263 -6.02 -27.36 -11.95
CA GLU A 263 -5.78 -28.58 -11.17
C GLU A 263 -4.29 -28.76 -10.85
N ARG A 264 -3.42 -28.54 -11.85
CA ARG A 264 -1.96 -28.61 -11.67
C ARG A 264 -1.47 -27.67 -10.55
N LEU A 265 -1.93 -26.43 -10.55
CA LEU A 265 -1.54 -25.41 -9.57
C LEU A 265 -2.08 -25.73 -8.18
N LEU A 266 -3.35 -26.15 -8.08
CA LEU A 266 -3.95 -26.54 -6.80
C LEU A 266 -3.23 -27.73 -6.16
N LEU A 267 -2.84 -28.74 -6.95
CA LEU A 267 -2.05 -29.87 -6.45
C LEU A 267 -0.66 -29.45 -5.96
N LYS A 268 -0.01 -28.51 -6.66
CA LYS A 268 1.30 -27.97 -6.21
C LYS A 268 1.16 -27.16 -4.92
N LEU A 269 0.14 -26.29 -4.83
CA LEU A 269 -0.15 -25.52 -3.61
C LEU A 269 -0.42 -26.44 -2.41
N ALA A 270 -1.24 -27.47 -2.59
CA ALA A 270 -1.51 -28.44 -1.53
C ALA A 270 -0.24 -29.13 -1.01
N ARG A 271 0.73 -29.43 -1.89
CA ARG A 271 2.00 -30.09 -1.51
C ARG A 271 2.95 -29.16 -0.73
N VAL A 272 2.89 -27.88 -0.98
CA VAL A 272 3.76 -26.87 -0.31
C VAL A 272 3.16 -26.43 1.03
N SER A 273 1.84 -26.61 1.21
CA SER A 273 1.11 -26.21 2.43
C SER A 273 1.06 -27.33 3.51
N HIS A 274 1.58 -28.50 3.22
CA HIS A 274 1.72 -29.64 4.13
C HIS A 274 3.21 -30.00 4.36
#